data_ab317018d9b6f99f5a389e6d11da9be2
#
_entry.id   ab317018d9b6f99f5a389e6d11da9be2
#
_cell.length_a   1.000
_cell.length_b   1.000
_cell.length_c   1.000
_cell.angle_alpha   90.00
_cell.angle_beta   90.00
_cell.angle_gamma   90.00
#
_symmetry.space_group_name_H-M   'P 1'
#
loop_
_entity.id
_entity.type
_entity.pdbx_description
1 polymer ?
#
loop_
_entity_poly.entity_id
_entity_poly.type
_entity_poly.pdbx_seq_one_letter_code
_entity_poly.pdbx_strand_id
1 'polypeptide(L)'
;MEFAGAIREAKKGTAELVVLAFLDDEPRHGYELTQLIEERSGGALTFNFASLYATLYKLEERKWIQGRWVEKAGQRRRRYYKITAEGRAVLAAQRKEWRQFFELIRALAGVDYA
;
A
#
# COMPACT_ATOMS: atom_id res chain seq x y z
N MET A 1 21.47 -4.82 3.25
CA MET A 1 20.60 -4.75 2.06
C MET A 1 19.52 -3.72 2.31
N GLU A 2 19.32 -2.87 1.35
CA GLU A 2 18.27 -1.87 1.46
C GLU A 2 16.91 -2.52 1.22
N PHE A 3 16.06 -2.44 2.20
CA PHE A 3 14.74 -3.03 2.11
C PHE A 3 13.91 -2.39 0.98
N ALA A 4 13.95 -1.06 0.87
CA ALA A 4 13.22 -0.35 -0.16
C ALA A 4 13.71 -0.72 -1.57
N GLY A 5 15.02 -0.90 -1.73
CA GLY A 5 15.57 -1.34 -3.01
C GLY A 5 15.15 -2.75 -3.36
N ALA A 6 15.15 -3.65 -2.38
CA ALA A 6 14.71 -5.02 -2.59
C ALA A 6 13.25 -5.09 -3.01
N ILE A 7 12.39 -4.30 -2.37
CA ILE A 7 10.98 -4.24 -2.74
C ILE A 7 10.81 -3.72 -4.16
N ARG A 8 11.50 -2.64 -4.49
CA ARG A 8 11.38 -2.00 -5.80
C ARG A 8 11.76 -2.94 -6.93
N GLU A 9 12.77 -3.78 -6.71
CA GLU A 9 13.27 -4.70 -7.73
C GLU A 9 12.59 -6.06 -7.71
N ALA A 10 12.09 -6.49 -6.56
CA ALA A 10 11.53 -7.81 -6.40
C ALA A 10 10.21 -8.00 -7.13
N LYS A 11 9.30 -7.03 -7.02
CA LYS A 11 7.99 -7.20 -7.64
C LYS A 11 7.34 -5.86 -7.92
N LYS A 12 6.86 -5.74 -9.14
CA LYS A 12 6.09 -4.58 -9.58
C LYS A 12 4.76 -4.56 -8.84
N GLY A 13 4.30 -3.38 -8.49
CA GLY A 13 3.02 -3.22 -7.81
C GLY A 13 3.09 -3.22 -6.29
N THR A 14 4.31 -3.22 -5.72
CA THR A 14 4.48 -3.21 -4.28
C THR A 14 3.78 -2.03 -3.61
N ALA A 15 3.91 -0.83 -4.17
CA ALA A 15 3.27 0.36 -3.60
C ALA A 15 1.75 0.23 -3.58
N GLU A 16 1.19 -0.31 -4.66
CA GLU A 16 -0.26 -0.51 -4.75
C GLU A 16 -0.75 -1.51 -3.72
N LEU A 17 -0.02 -2.63 -3.56
CA LEU A 17 -0.35 -3.64 -2.57
C LEU A 17 -0.36 -3.05 -1.16
N VAL A 18 0.69 -2.31 -0.81
CA VAL A 18 0.83 -1.74 0.53
C VAL A 18 -0.30 -0.75 0.81
N VAL A 19 -0.57 0.14 -0.13
CA VAL A 19 -1.64 1.13 0.06
C VAL A 19 -3.00 0.46 0.20
N LEU A 20 -3.32 -0.50 -0.67
CA LEU A 20 -4.59 -1.22 -0.57
C LEU A 20 -4.73 -1.93 0.78
N ALA A 21 -3.65 -2.55 1.25
CA ALA A 21 -3.67 -3.26 2.52
C ALA A 21 -3.96 -2.33 3.70
N PHE A 22 -3.34 -1.14 3.71
CA PHE A 22 -3.60 -0.17 4.78
C PHE A 22 -5.01 0.40 4.73
N LEU A 23 -5.61 0.47 3.54
CA LEU A 23 -6.98 0.95 3.40
C LEU A 23 -8.02 -0.14 3.66
N ASP A 24 -7.60 -1.40 3.72
CA ASP A 24 -8.50 -2.51 4.05
C ASP A 24 -9.00 -2.43 5.48
N ASP A 25 -8.18 -1.91 6.40
CA ASP A 25 -8.55 -1.76 7.81
C ASP A 25 -9.60 -0.66 8.00
N GLU A 26 -9.33 0.53 7.48
CA GLU A 26 -10.21 1.67 7.63
C GLU A 26 -9.81 2.78 6.65
N PRO A 27 -10.70 3.75 6.40
CA PRO A 27 -10.36 4.90 5.57
C PRO A 27 -9.22 5.71 6.18
N ARG A 28 -8.33 6.23 5.32
CA ARG A 28 -7.17 7.00 5.78
C ARG A 28 -6.87 8.11 4.79
N HIS A 29 -6.28 9.20 5.27
CA HIS A 29 -5.78 10.26 4.39
C HIS A 29 -4.31 10.03 4.07
N GLY A 30 -3.81 10.76 3.06
CA GLY A 30 -2.45 10.53 2.54
C GLY A 30 -1.35 10.70 3.56
N TYR A 31 -1.43 11.75 4.39
CA TYR A 31 -0.41 11.98 5.43
C TYR A 31 -0.35 10.80 6.41
N GLU A 32 -1.51 10.33 6.85
CA GLU A 32 -1.61 9.20 7.75
C GLU A 32 -0.99 7.94 7.14
N LEU A 33 -1.22 7.72 5.84
CA LEU A 33 -0.63 6.58 5.14
C LEU A 33 0.89 6.62 5.16
N THR A 34 1.49 7.79 4.88
CA THR A 34 2.95 7.90 4.89
C THR A 34 3.51 7.59 6.27
N GLN A 35 2.88 8.10 7.32
CA GLN A 35 3.33 7.87 8.68
C GLN A 35 3.23 6.42 9.10
N LEU A 36 2.10 5.77 8.80
CA LEU A 36 1.88 4.38 9.17
C LEU A 36 2.81 3.43 8.43
N ILE A 37 3.04 3.67 7.16
CA ILE A 37 3.95 2.85 6.38
C ILE A 37 5.38 2.95 6.92
N GLU A 38 5.83 4.17 7.20
CA GLU A 38 7.16 4.38 7.77
C GLU A 38 7.27 3.72 9.14
N GLU A 39 6.28 3.93 10.00
CA GLU A 39 6.27 3.39 11.34
C GLU A 39 6.28 1.87 11.35
N ARG A 40 5.39 1.25 10.60
CA ARG A 40 5.26 -0.21 10.59
C ARG A 40 6.40 -0.93 9.90
N SER A 41 7.13 -0.23 9.04
CA SER A 41 8.33 -0.78 8.41
C SER A 41 9.60 -0.49 9.19
N GLY A 42 9.49 0.20 10.33
CA GLY A 42 10.65 0.62 11.11
C GLY A 42 11.54 1.59 10.33
N GLY A 43 10.95 2.38 9.46
CA GLY A 43 11.67 3.33 8.63
C GLY A 43 12.29 2.75 7.37
N ALA A 44 12.14 1.43 7.16
CA ALA A 44 12.74 0.75 6.00
C ALA A 44 12.06 1.13 4.69
N LEU A 45 10.78 1.44 4.74
CA LEU A 45 10.02 1.85 3.57
C LEU A 45 9.41 3.23 3.84
N THR A 46 9.73 4.19 2.99
CA THR A 46 9.17 5.53 3.08
C THR A 46 8.62 5.94 1.72
N PHE A 47 7.53 6.67 1.75
CA PHE A 47 6.98 7.28 0.53
C PHE A 47 7.04 8.79 0.68
N ASN A 48 7.56 9.48 -0.32
CA ASN A 48 7.36 10.91 -0.37
C ASN A 48 5.93 11.18 -0.87
N PHE A 49 5.42 12.37 -0.64
CA PHE A 49 4.04 12.70 -0.99
C PHE A 49 3.77 12.55 -2.49
N ALA A 50 4.73 12.93 -3.33
CA ALA A 50 4.53 12.83 -4.78
C ALA A 50 4.31 11.39 -5.22
N SER A 51 5.13 10.47 -4.72
CA SER A 51 5.00 9.04 -5.05
C SER A 51 3.71 8.45 -4.51
N LEU A 52 3.36 8.81 -3.27
CA LEU A 52 2.14 8.31 -2.66
C LEU A 52 0.91 8.78 -3.42
N TYR A 53 0.83 10.07 -3.72
CA TYR A 53 -0.34 10.61 -4.42
C TYR A 53 -0.43 10.11 -5.85
N ALA A 54 0.70 9.83 -6.51
CA ALA A 54 0.68 9.19 -7.82
C ALA A 54 0.05 7.79 -7.73
N THR A 55 0.38 7.04 -6.69
CA THR A 55 -0.20 5.73 -6.47
C THR A 55 -1.71 5.84 -6.16
N LEU A 56 -2.07 6.75 -5.26
CA LEU A 56 -3.49 6.97 -4.92
C LEU A 56 -4.30 7.37 -6.15
N TYR A 57 -3.75 8.23 -6.99
CA TYR A 57 -4.42 8.65 -8.22
C TYR A 57 -4.70 7.47 -9.13
N LYS A 58 -3.70 6.60 -9.33
CA LYS A 58 -3.88 5.40 -10.16
C LYS A 58 -4.95 4.47 -9.60
N LEU A 59 -4.93 4.25 -8.31
CA LEU A 59 -5.89 3.36 -7.67
C LEU A 59 -7.30 3.91 -7.76
N GLU A 60 -7.44 5.22 -7.58
CA GLU A 60 -8.74 5.87 -7.68
C GLU A 60 -9.26 5.84 -9.13
N GLU A 61 -8.38 6.05 -10.09
CA GLU A 61 -8.72 5.98 -11.50
C GLU A 61 -9.23 4.59 -11.89
N ARG A 62 -8.65 3.56 -11.31
CA ARG A 62 -9.08 2.17 -11.52
C ARG A 62 -10.30 1.79 -10.71
N LYS A 63 -10.79 2.69 -9.85
CA LYS A 63 -11.93 2.48 -8.98
C LYS A 63 -11.71 1.40 -7.92
N TRP A 64 -10.46 1.17 -7.58
CA TRP A 64 -10.12 0.26 -6.49
C TRP A 64 -10.17 0.95 -5.14
N ILE A 65 -10.05 2.27 -5.12
CA ILE A 65 -10.25 3.11 -3.96
C ILE A 65 -11.13 4.29 -4.34
N GLN A 66 -11.71 4.92 -3.33
CA GLN A 66 -12.56 6.09 -3.51
C GLN A 66 -12.14 7.17 -2.53
N GLY A 67 -11.87 8.37 -3.05
CA GLY A 67 -11.50 9.50 -2.23
C GLY A 67 -12.70 10.36 -1.88
N ARG A 68 -12.68 10.94 -0.69
CA ARG A 68 -13.72 11.84 -0.22
C ARG A 68 -13.12 12.92 0.66
N TRP A 69 -13.52 14.15 0.42
CA TRP A 69 -13.10 15.26 1.27
C TRP A 69 -13.86 15.23 2.58
N VAL A 70 -13.14 15.37 3.68
CA VAL A 70 -13.72 15.39 5.02
C VAL A 70 -13.24 16.65 5.72
N GLU A 71 -14.17 17.39 6.28
CA GLU A 71 -13.89 18.61 7.01
C GLU A 71 -14.37 18.43 8.45
N LYS A 72 -13.45 18.57 9.40
CA LYS A 72 -13.76 18.46 10.81
C LYS A 72 -13.54 19.81 11.47
N ALA A 73 -14.38 20.13 12.44
CA ALA A 73 -14.30 21.39 13.15
C ALA A 73 -12.91 21.63 13.71
N GLY A 74 -12.35 22.80 13.43
CA GLY A 74 -11.03 23.17 13.92
C GLY A 74 -9.86 22.46 13.26
N GLN A 75 -10.11 21.70 12.21
CA GLN A 75 -9.07 20.96 11.53
C GLN A 75 -9.04 21.30 10.03
N ARG A 76 -7.89 21.00 9.41
CA ARG A 76 -7.72 21.16 7.98
C ARG A 76 -8.60 20.17 7.25
N ARG A 77 -9.20 20.61 6.14
CA ARG A 77 -9.91 19.73 5.23
C ARG A 77 -8.94 18.70 4.65
N ARG A 78 -9.30 17.41 4.68
CA ARG A 78 -8.43 16.33 4.21
C ARG A 78 -9.20 15.38 3.30
N ARG A 79 -8.49 14.83 2.33
CA ARG A 79 -9.06 13.83 1.45
C ARG A 79 -8.79 12.45 2.04
N TYR A 80 -9.86 11.75 2.41
CA TYR A 80 -9.79 10.39 2.92
C TYR A 80 -10.05 9.42 1.79
N TYR A 81 -9.36 8.31 1.82
CA TYR A 81 -9.51 7.25 0.83
C TYR A 81 -10.01 6.00 1.51
N LYS A 82 -10.89 5.27 0.85
CA LYS A 82 -11.36 3.96 1.31
C LYS A 82 -11.24 2.96 0.18
N ILE A 83 -11.05 1.70 0.52
CA ILE A 83 -11.02 0.62 -0.47
C ILE A 83 -12.46 0.30 -0.91
N THR A 84 -12.61 -0.02 -2.18
CA THR A 84 -13.91 -0.44 -2.73
C THR A 84 -14.01 -1.96 -2.70
N ALA A 85 -15.20 -2.51 -2.98
CA ALA A 85 -15.36 -3.96 -3.11
C ALA A 85 -14.45 -4.52 -4.20
N GLU A 86 -14.33 -3.80 -5.31
CA GLU A 86 -13.44 -4.17 -6.40
C GLU A 86 -11.99 -4.16 -5.94
N GLY A 87 -11.61 -3.13 -5.17
CA GLY A 87 -10.27 -3.03 -4.61
C GLY A 87 -9.94 -4.17 -3.65
N ARG A 88 -10.92 -4.61 -2.86
CA ARG A 88 -10.72 -5.75 -1.97
C ARG A 88 -10.46 -7.04 -2.74
N ALA A 89 -11.18 -7.23 -3.86
CA ALA A 89 -10.95 -8.39 -4.71
C ALA A 89 -9.53 -8.36 -5.31
N VAL A 90 -9.08 -7.19 -5.74
CA VAL A 90 -7.72 -6.99 -6.25
C VAL A 90 -6.70 -7.29 -5.16
N LEU A 91 -6.92 -6.77 -3.97
CA LEU A 91 -6.02 -7.00 -2.83
C LEU A 91 -5.88 -8.49 -2.51
N ALA A 92 -7.00 -9.21 -2.49
CA ALA A 92 -6.99 -10.65 -2.25
C ALA A 92 -6.16 -11.39 -3.31
N ALA A 93 -6.34 -11.03 -4.57
CA ALA A 93 -5.59 -11.63 -5.68
C ALA A 93 -4.09 -11.31 -5.58
N GLN A 94 -3.75 -10.07 -5.24
CA GLN A 94 -2.35 -9.67 -5.08
C GLN A 94 -1.69 -10.38 -3.90
N ARG A 95 -2.41 -10.53 -2.80
CA ARG A 95 -1.89 -11.26 -1.63
C ARG A 95 -1.58 -12.71 -1.99
N LYS A 96 -2.42 -13.32 -2.80
CA LYS A 96 -2.21 -14.68 -3.29
C LYS A 96 -0.96 -14.77 -4.16
N GLU A 97 -0.80 -13.82 -5.10
CA GLU A 97 0.38 -13.74 -5.96
C GLU A 97 1.65 -13.59 -5.14
N TRP A 98 1.64 -12.73 -4.13
CA TRP A 98 2.81 -12.51 -3.29
C TRP A 98 3.15 -13.75 -2.47
N ARG A 99 2.15 -14.45 -1.95
CA ARG A 99 2.40 -15.72 -1.24
C ARG A 99 3.06 -16.74 -2.17
N GLN A 100 2.57 -16.84 -3.40
CA GLN A 100 3.14 -17.75 -4.39
C GLN A 100 4.58 -17.36 -4.73
N PHE A 101 4.85 -16.07 -4.83
CA PHE A 101 6.19 -15.55 -5.09
C PHE A 101 7.14 -15.90 -3.93
N PHE A 102 6.71 -15.70 -2.70
CA PHE A 102 7.52 -16.05 -1.54
C PHE A 102 7.79 -17.55 -1.47
N GLU A 103 6.80 -18.38 -1.76
CA GLU A 103 6.99 -19.83 -1.79
C GLU A 103 8.02 -20.23 -2.85
N LEU A 104 7.97 -19.58 -4.00
CA LEU A 104 8.92 -19.84 -5.08
C LEU A 104 10.34 -19.47 -4.66
N ILE A 105 10.51 -18.29 -4.08
CA ILE A 105 11.82 -17.83 -3.61
C ILE A 105 12.35 -18.75 -2.53
N ARG A 106 11.48 -19.15 -1.61
CA ARG A 106 11.86 -20.10 -0.57
C ARG A 106 12.34 -21.41 -1.14
N ALA A 107 11.62 -21.95 -2.12
CA ALA A 107 11.97 -23.23 -2.74
C ALA A 107 13.26 -23.17 -3.55
N LEU A 108 13.48 -22.07 -4.26
CA LEU A 108 14.62 -21.94 -5.16
C LEU A 108 15.88 -21.44 -4.46
N ALA A 109 15.75 -20.52 -3.54
CA ALA A 109 16.88 -19.86 -2.90
C ALA A 109 17.14 -20.30 -1.46
N GLY A 110 16.26 -21.08 -0.89
CA GLY A 110 16.40 -21.55 0.49
C GLY A 110 16.24 -20.43 1.51
N VAL A 111 15.54 -19.35 1.17
CA VAL A 111 15.30 -18.25 2.09
C VAL A 111 14.08 -18.57 2.93
N ASP A 112 14.25 -18.48 4.25
CA ASP A 112 13.15 -18.68 5.18
C ASP A 112 12.83 -17.35 5.82
N TYR A 113 11.54 -17.00 5.86
CA TYR A 113 11.08 -15.73 6.38
C TYR A 113 10.10 -15.88 7.53
N ALA A 114 10.12 -16.99 8.16
CA ALA A 114 9.21 -17.30 9.26
C ALA A 114 9.55 -16.53 10.53
#